data_aaf331d157e6f80f293bdde2a46185a5
#
_entry.id   aaf331d157e6f80f293bdde2a46185a5
#
_cell.length_a   1.000
_cell.length_b   1.000
_cell.length_c   1.000
_cell.angle_alpha   90.00
_cell.angle_beta   90.00
_cell.angle_gamma   90.00
#
_symmetry.space_group_name_H-M   'P 1'
#
loop_
_entity.id
_entity.type
_entity.pdbx_description
1 polymer ?
#
loop_
_entity_poly.entity_id
_entity_poly.type
_entity_poly.pdbx_seq_one_letter_code
_entity_poly.pdbx_strand_id
1 'polypeptide(L)'
;MMLRVLLLLLLPLYAVAAALPVPDQGPALRIQGSNTIGAALGPALVKGLMEHQGLQAVHAEPGEGANEQRVIGKTRQGKSVIIEVAAHGSSTGFSALKNASADLAASSRPIKDSELVDLEPLGDLKSPEAEQVIAIDGLAIILHPQNPLTTLNTAQLAQIFNGEVSTWEALGGTGGAIHLYARDDQSGTYDTFKELVLRLRGKPLAASAQRFESSEGLSDAVSHDPHGIGFIGLPYVRQAKAVAIVDGDSQPMPALTSLIATEDYPLSRRLYFYWPPANRNPWAKALVDFTQSSKGQAIVAANGFIAQQVQAIGVAPRDSMPDGYQAIARDAQRLTVNFRFEEGSASLDNKARQDLQRVVAYIRSHGKLDRHVTLVGFGDAKNDPQRAALLSKLRAMAVRRELVKSGVVLRDIRGFGAQMPVAANTADEGRIKNRRVEVWVY
;
A
#
# COMPACT_ATOMS: atom_id res chain seq x y z
N MET A 1 5.09 66.54 26.50
CA MET A 1 4.06 65.56 26.15
C MET A 1 4.79 64.29 25.69
N MET A 2 5.06 63.33 26.61
CA MET A 2 5.86 62.11 26.35
C MET A 2 4.93 60.99 25.89
N LEU A 3 5.11 60.53 24.65
CA LEU A 3 4.39 59.39 24.08
C LEU A 3 5.04 58.10 24.58
N ARG A 4 4.34 57.34 25.46
CA ARG A 4 4.78 56.01 25.91
C ARG A 4 4.35 54.99 24.84
N VAL A 5 5.32 54.44 24.10
CA VAL A 5 5.11 53.30 23.20
C VAL A 5 5.05 52.02 24.05
N LEU A 6 3.90 51.42 24.11
CA LEU A 6 3.66 50.12 24.75
C LEU A 6 4.08 49.00 23.78
N LEU A 7 5.24 48.40 24.00
CA LEU A 7 5.73 47.26 23.21
C LEU A 7 5.00 45.98 23.69
N LEU A 8 3.97 45.55 22.97
CA LEU A 8 3.31 44.24 23.17
C LEU A 8 4.26 43.14 22.68
N LEU A 9 4.89 42.43 23.61
CA LEU A 9 5.59 41.17 23.35
C LEU A 9 4.57 40.08 23.01
N LEU A 10 4.42 39.77 21.73
CA LEU A 10 3.74 38.56 21.24
C LEU A 10 4.64 37.35 21.52
N LEU A 11 4.42 36.71 22.66
CA LEU A 11 4.98 35.40 22.95
C LEU A 11 4.28 34.39 22.01
N PRO A 12 5.03 33.54 21.26
CA PRO A 12 4.42 32.50 20.49
C PRO A 12 3.76 31.48 21.44
N LEU A 13 2.45 31.35 21.39
CA LEU A 13 1.75 30.25 22.03
C LEU A 13 2.19 28.95 21.30
N TYR A 14 3.18 28.27 21.87
CA TYR A 14 3.40 26.87 21.55
C TYR A 14 2.19 26.10 22.08
N ALA A 15 1.33 25.65 21.18
CA ALA A 15 0.31 24.67 21.52
C ALA A 15 1.05 23.38 21.96
N VAL A 16 1.19 23.20 23.25
CA VAL A 16 1.64 21.93 23.82
C VAL A 16 0.54 20.93 23.48
N ALA A 17 0.82 20.02 22.56
CA ALA A 17 -0.09 18.91 22.29
C ALA A 17 -0.39 18.23 23.63
N ALA A 18 -1.67 18.09 23.96
CA ALA A 18 -2.07 17.43 25.20
C ALA A 18 -1.46 16.03 25.25
N ALA A 19 -0.78 15.70 26.36
CA ALA A 19 -0.19 14.38 26.55
C ALA A 19 -1.29 13.31 26.46
N LEU A 20 -1.00 12.21 25.76
CA LEU A 20 -1.95 11.10 25.66
C LEU A 20 -2.17 10.47 27.06
N PRO A 21 -3.41 10.08 27.38
CA PRO A 21 -3.71 9.53 28.71
C PRO A 21 -2.98 8.20 28.91
N VAL A 22 -2.47 8.00 30.12
CA VAL A 22 -1.86 6.74 30.53
C VAL A 22 -2.86 6.01 31.39
N PRO A 23 -3.38 4.84 30.97
CA PRO A 23 -4.35 4.08 31.74
C PRO A 23 -3.74 3.60 33.06
N ASP A 24 -4.57 3.48 34.10
CA ASP A 24 -4.14 2.96 35.39
C ASP A 24 -3.94 1.45 35.39
N GLN A 25 -4.66 0.75 34.50
CA GLN A 25 -4.57 -0.70 34.29
C GLN A 25 -4.77 -1.04 32.82
N GLY A 26 -4.13 -2.13 32.37
CA GLY A 26 -4.23 -2.65 31.02
C GLY A 26 -3.46 -1.86 29.97
N PRO A 27 -3.55 -2.27 28.69
CA PRO A 27 -2.90 -1.61 27.58
C PRO A 27 -3.57 -0.28 27.22
N ALA A 28 -2.78 0.68 26.76
CA ALA A 28 -3.26 1.96 26.25
C ALA A 28 -3.93 1.81 24.88
N LEU A 29 -3.53 0.81 24.10
CA LEU A 29 -4.06 0.49 22.78
C LEU A 29 -3.88 -1.00 22.49
N ARG A 30 -4.87 -1.60 21.82
CA ARG A 30 -4.85 -2.99 21.34
C ARG A 30 -5.02 -2.97 19.82
N ILE A 31 -4.04 -3.50 19.10
CA ILE A 31 -4.03 -3.61 17.65
C ILE A 31 -4.08 -5.08 17.29
N GLN A 32 -5.03 -5.52 16.47
CA GLN A 32 -5.08 -6.90 16.00
C GLN A 32 -5.27 -6.98 14.50
N GLY A 33 -4.79 -8.04 13.87
CA GLY A 33 -5.08 -8.34 12.47
C GLY A 33 -3.92 -8.87 11.67
N SER A 34 -3.63 -8.21 10.55
CA SER A 34 -2.73 -8.67 9.50
C SER A 34 -1.32 -9.04 9.98
N ASN A 35 -0.85 -10.22 9.59
CA ASN A 35 0.53 -10.65 9.81
C ASN A 35 1.53 -9.74 9.07
N THR A 36 1.18 -9.25 7.88
CA THR A 36 2.02 -8.33 7.10
C THR A 36 2.35 -7.06 7.88
N ILE A 37 1.37 -6.52 8.62
CA ILE A 37 1.54 -5.31 9.42
C ILE A 37 2.08 -5.65 10.80
N GLY A 38 1.48 -6.63 11.47
CA GLY A 38 1.71 -6.89 12.89
C GLY A 38 3.05 -7.55 13.20
N ALA A 39 3.69 -8.23 12.23
CA ALA A 39 4.96 -8.90 12.48
C ALA A 39 6.12 -7.92 12.78
N ALA A 40 6.21 -6.82 12.04
CA ALA A 40 7.31 -5.86 12.19
C ALA A 40 6.84 -4.39 12.10
N LEU A 41 6.05 -4.04 11.07
CA LEU A 41 5.66 -2.64 10.81
C LEU A 41 4.82 -2.05 11.94
N GLY A 42 3.83 -2.77 12.45
CA GLY A 42 2.96 -2.33 13.53
C GLY A 42 3.74 -1.98 14.79
N PRO A 43 4.55 -2.91 15.34
CA PRO A 43 5.43 -2.63 16.48
C PRO A 43 6.39 -1.46 16.25
N ALA A 44 6.97 -1.35 15.05
CA ALA A 44 7.87 -0.24 14.70
C ALA A 44 7.15 1.12 14.69
N LEU A 45 5.93 1.19 14.13
CA LEU A 45 5.10 2.41 14.14
C LEU A 45 4.68 2.80 15.57
N VAL A 46 4.30 1.81 16.39
CA VAL A 46 3.96 2.03 17.80
C VAL A 46 5.17 2.56 18.56
N LYS A 47 6.34 1.96 18.39
CA LYS A 47 7.59 2.43 18.98
C LYS A 47 7.87 3.89 18.59
N GLY A 48 7.81 4.19 17.29
CA GLY A 48 8.02 5.54 16.77
C GLY A 48 7.03 6.56 17.33
N LEU A 49 5.74 6.18 17.47
CA LEU A 49 4.74 7.04 18.12
C LEU A 49 5.09 7.29 19.58
N MET A 50 5.42 6.26 20.37
CA MET A 50 5.77 6.40 21.79
C MET A 50 6.98 7.32 21.98
N GLU A 51 8.04 7.15 21.17
CA GLU A 51 9.21 8.02 21.17
C GLU A 51 8.84 9.45 20.76
N HIS A 52 7.95 9.62 19.79
CA HIS A 52 7.44 10.93 19.38
C HIS A 52 6.63 11.63 20.48
N GLN A 53 5.92 10.88 21.31
CA GLN A 53 5.21 11.37 22.49
C GLN A 53 6.13 11.62 23.70
N GLY A 54 7.45 11.41 23.56
CA GLY A 54 8.44 11.65 24.60
C GLY A 54 8.53 10.55 25.67
N LEU A 55 8.00 9.35 25.39
CA LEU A 55 8.21 8.19 26.25
C LEU A 55 9.66 7.71 26.16
N GLN A 56 10.17 7.21 27.27
CA GLN A 56 11.56 6.76 27.43
C GLN A 56 11.64 5.23 27.51
N ALA A 57 12.82 4.67 27.23
CA ALA A 57 13.11 3.25 27.30
C ALA A 57 12.11 2.41 26.48
N VAL A 58 11.71 2.90 25.29
CA VAL A 58 10.73 2.23 24.44
C VAL A 58 11.34 0.97 23.82
N HIS A 59 10.73 -0.17 24.07
CA HIS A 59 11.16 -1.46 23.54
C HIS A 59 9.97 -2.37 23.25
N ALA A 60 10.18 -3.40 22.42
CA ALA A 60 9.20 -4.44 22.16
C ALA A 60 9.62 -5.73 22.88
N GLU A 61 8.66 -6.47 23.37
CA GLU A 61 8.83 -7.81 23.96
C GLU A 61 7.75 -8.76 23.43
N PRO A 62 7.94 -10.09 23.49
CA PRO A 62 6.91 -11.05 23.14
C PRO A 62 5.64 -10.85 23.96
N GLY A 63 4.48 -11.04 23.32
CA GLY A 63 3.19 -11.09 23.97
C GLY A 63 2.90 -12.45 24.62
N GLU A 64 1.64 -12.69 24.99
CA GLU A 64 1.22 -13.93 25.62
C GLU A 64 1.09 -15.09 24.62
N GLY A 65 0.70 -14.76 23.38
CA GLY A 65 0.52 -15.72 22.30
C GLY A 65 1.63 -15.65 21.23
N ALA A 66 1.69 -16.69 20.38
CA ALA A 66 2.53 -16.65 19.19
C ALA A 66 2.09 -15.49 18.28
N ASN A 67 3.05 -14.80 17.66
CA ASN A 67 2.83 -13.61 16.81
C ASN A 67 2.17 -12.43 17.53
N GLU A 68 2.36 -12.34 18.83
CA GLU A 68 1.94 -11.21 19.63
C GLU A 68 3.15 -10.49 20.21
N GLN A 69 3.06 -9.18 20.29
CA GLN A 69 4.10 -8.31 20.83
C GLN A 69 3.48 -7.24 21.72
N ARG A 70 4.22 -6.85 22.73
CA ARG A 70 3.92 -5.71 23.60
C ARG A 70 5.00 -4.67 23.41
N VAL A 71 4.62 -3.45 23.05
CA VAL A 71 5.54 -2.32 23.01
C VAL A 71 5.34 -1.52 24.28
N ILE A 72 6.42 -1.34 25.03
CA ILE A 72 6.41 -0.74 26.37
C ILE A 72 7.29 0.52 26.35
N GLY A 73 6.75 1.61 26.86
CA GLY A 73 7.49 2.85 27.09
C GLY A 73 7.20 3.40 28.47
N LYS A 74 8.05 4.28 29.01
CA LYS A 74 7.89 4.92 30.31
C LYS A 74 7.68 6.41 30.17
N THR A 75 6.72 6.96 30.91
CA THR A 75 6.58 8.41 31.08
C THR A 75 7.76 8.99 31.89
N ARG A 76 7.92 10.30 31.90
CA ARG A 76 8.92 10.96 32.75
C ARG A 76 8.74 10.69 34.25
N GLN A 77 7.50 10.35 34.67
CA GLN A 77 7.21 9.98 36.07
C GLN A 77 7.42 8.46 36.33
N GLY A 78 7.93 7.72 35.33
CA GLY A 78 8.20 6.29 35.47
C GLY A 78 6.97 5.36 35.26
N LYS A 79 5.77 5.90 34.96
CA LYS A 79 4.59 5.10 34.68
C LYS A 79 4.72 4.39 33.31
N SER A 80 4.45 3.09 33.27
CA SER A 80 4.52 2.31 32.03
C SER A 80 3.29 2.54 31.16
N VAL A 81 3.51 2.66 29.85
CA VAL A 81 2.50 2.66 28.79
C VAL A 81 2.73 1.41 27.97
N ILE A 82 1.70 0.61 27.77
CA ILE A 82 1.75 -0.67 27.02
C ILE A 82 0.82 -0.56 25.83
N ILE A 83 1.29 -0.94 24.64
CA ILE A 83 0.46 -1.14 23.45
C ILE A 83 0.68 -2.57 22.95
N GLU A 84 -0.41 -3.28 22.71
CA GLU A 84 -0.42 -4.66 22.27
C GLU A 84 -0.65 -4.76 20.78
N VAL A 85 0.10 -5.63 20.12
CA VAL A 85 -0.01 -5.91 18.68
C VAL A 85 -0.10 -7.43 18.49
N ALA A 86 -1.24 -7.90 17.96
CA ALA A 86 -1.48 -9.32 17.66
C ALA A 86 -1.64 -9.54 16.16
N ALA A 87 -0.83 -10.44 15.59
CA ALA A 87 -0.70 -10.67 14.15
C ALA A 87 -1.22 -12.07 13.76
N HIS A 88 -2.55 -12.20 13.59
CA HIS A 88 -3.22 -13.47 13.32
C HIS A 88 -4.03 -13.48 12.01
N GLY A 89 -3.83 -12.47 11.14
CA GLY A 89 -4.52 -12.30 9.87
C GLY A 89 -5.60 -11.22 9.88
N SER A 90 -5.86 -10.61 8.73
CA SER A 90 -6.77 -9.44 8.62
C SER A 90 -8.16 -9.69 9.19
N SER A 91 -8.74 -10.88 9.00
CA SER A 91 -10.08 -11.20 9.51
C SER A 91 -10.15 -11.22 11.04
N THR A 92 -9.05 -11.56 11.72
CA THR A 92 -9.04 -11.56 13.20
C THR A 92 -9.11 -10.15 13.77
N GLY A 93 -8.53 -9.15 13.07
CA GLY A 93 -8.66 -7.75 13.45
C GLY A 93 -10.11 -7.27 13.44
N PHE A 94 -10.87 -7.58 12.40
CA PHE A 94 -12.28 -7.23 12.32
C PHE A 94 -13.12 -7.97 13.36
N SER A 95 -12.84 -9.25 13.58
CA SER A 95 -13.49 -10.03 14.66
C SER A 95 -13.19 -9.45 16.05
N ALA A 96 -11.96 -9.00 16.27
CA ALA A 96 -11.55 -8.39 17.53
C ALA A 96 -12.22 -7.02 17.77
N LEU A 97 -12.44 -6.22 16.73
CA LEU A 97 -13.25 -4.99 16.83
C LEU A 97 -14.69 -5.33 17.24
N LYS A 98 -15.30 -6.36 16.61
CA LYS A 98 -16.67 -6.80 16.93
C LYS A 98 -16.82 -7.21 18.38
N ASN A 99 -15.81 -7.89 18.92
CA ASN A 99 -15.80 -8.41 20.29
C ASN A 99 -15.23 -7.43 21.31
N ALA A 100 -14.92 -6.20 20.92
CA ALA A 100 -14.28 -5.17 21.74
C ALA A 100 -12.95 -5.62 22.38
N SER A 101 -12.25 -6.59 21.77
CA SER A 101 -10.91 -7.04 22.19
C SER A 101 -9.76 -6.31 21.46
N ALA A 102 -10.08 -5.47 20.49
CA ALA A 102 -9.15 -4.54 19.86
C ALA A 102 -9.76 -3.14 19.73
N ASP A 103 -8.88 -2.14 19.68
CA ASP A 103 -9.25 -0.75 19.47
C ASP A 103 -9.04 -0.33 18.02
N LEU A 104 -8.15 -1.05 17.31
CA LEU A 104 -7.77 -0.79 15.93
C LEU A 104 -7.50 -2.11 15.21
N ALA A 105 -8.06 -2.27 14.01
CA ALA A 105 -7.76 -3.42 13.16
C ALA A 105 -6.70 -3.08 12.12
N ALA A 106 -5.68 -3.93 12.00
CA ALA A 106 -4.70 -3.92 10.93
C ALA A 106 -5.13 -4.88 9.82
N SER A 107 -5.17 -4.42 8.56
CA SER A 107 -5.60 -5.26 7.44
C SER A 107 -4.72 -5.06 6.21
N SER A 108 -4.42 -6.15 5.53
CA SER A 108 -3.70 -6.15 4.26
C SER A 108 -4.62 -6.34 3.04
N ARG A 109 -5.91 -6.09 3.23
CA ARG A 109 -6.96 -6.03 2.21
C ARG A 109 -8.05 -5.06 2.64
N PRO A 110 -8.90 -4.59 1.72
CA PRO A 110 -10.11 -3.87 2.10
C PRO A 110 -11.01 -4.71 3.00
N ILE A 111 -11.80 -4.03 3.83
CA ILE A 111 -12.87 -4.68 4.61
C ILE A 111 -13.89 -5.31 3.66
N LYS A 112 -14.38 -6.51 3.98
CA LYS A 112 -15.38 -7.22 3.19
C LYS A 112 -16.79 -6.73 3.54
N ASP A 113 -17.73 -6.88 2.61
CA ASP A 113 -19.13 -6.48 2.85
C ASP A 113 -19.75 -7.24 4.02
N SER A 114 -19.42 -8.53 4.21
CA SER A 114 -19.88 -9.30 5.37
C SER A 114 -19.32 -8.77 6.70
N GLU A 115 -18.06 -8.28 6.71
CA GLU A 115 -17.45 -7.66 7.88
C GLU A 115 -18.04 -6.27 8.16
N LEU A 116 -18.44 -5.53 7.11
CA LEU A 116 -19.15 -4.24 7.27
C LEU A 116 -20.51 -4.43 7.94
N VAL A 117 -21.26 -5.43 7.51
CA VAL A 117 -22.56 -5.77 8.15
C VAL A 117 -22.36 -6.13 9.62
N ASP A 118 -21.35 -6.95 9.91
CA ASP A 118 -21.04 -7.38 11.28
C ASP A 118 -20.61 -6.22 12.19
N LEU A 119 -20.02 -5.17 11.64
CA LEU A 119 -19.44 -4.03 12.36
C LEU A 119 -20.28 -2.75 12.26
N GLU A 120 -21.47 -2.80 11.65
CA GLU A 120 -22.39 -1.66 11.52
C GLU A 120 -22.58 -0.89 12.84
N PRO A 121 -22.76 -1.53 14.01
CA PRO A 121 -22.92 -0.82 15.28
C PRO A 121 -21.74 0.06 15.68
N LEU A 122 -20.55 -0.16 15.10
CA LEU A 122 -19.34 0.63 15.37
C LEU A 122 -19.19 1.86 14.46
N GLY A 123 -20.11 2.04 13.52
CA GLY A 123 -20.13 3.14 12.55
C GLY A 123 -19.62 2.73 11.17
N ASP A 124 -19.61 3.70 10.24
CA ASP A 124 -19.16 3.47 8.86
C ASP A 124 -17.64 3.28 8.78
N LEU A 125 -17.20 2.02 8.65
CA LEU A 125 -15.79 1.67 8.51
C LEU A 125 -15.20 1.95 7.11
N LYS A 126 -16.03 2.35 6.14
CA LYS A 126 -15.55 2.88 4.84
C LYS A 126 -15.44 4.42 4.83
N SER A 127 -15.77 5.09 5.94
CA SER A 127 -15.61 6.54 6.03
C SER A 127 -14.14 6.97 5.92
N PRO A 128 -13.85 8.20 5.45
CA PRO A 128 -12.48 8.72 5.34
C PRO A 128 -11.71 8.74 6.66
N GLU A 129 -12.41 8.84 7.78
CA GLU A 129 -11.82 8.83 9.12
C GLU A 129 -11.47 7.41 9.58
N ALA A 130 -12.31 6.43 9.22
CA ALA A 130 -12.19 5.05 9.70
C ALA A 130 -11.22 4.21 8.87
N GLU A 131 -11.25 4.33 7.54
CA GLU A 131 -10.38 3.58 6.63
C GLU A 131 -9.13 4.37 6.29
N GLN A 132 -7.99 3.93 6.82
CA GLN A 132 -6.71 4.59 6.62
C GLN A 132 -5.73 3.69 5.89
N VAL A 133 -5.35 4.06 4.65
CA VAL A 133 -4.25 3.40 3.95
C VAL A 133 -2.94 3.90 4.53
N ILE A 134 -2.13 2.98 5.07
CA ILE A 134 -0.90 3.32 5.79
C ILE A 134 0.37 3.09 4.96
N ALA A 135 0.32 2.15 4.01
CA ALA A 135 1.45 1.78 3.15
C ALA A 135 0.94 1.01 1.92
N ILE A 136 1.81 0.83 0.94
CA ILE A 136 1.63 -0.13 -0.16
C ILE A 136 2.64 -1.26 0.00
N ASP A 137 2.18 -2.50 -0.14
CA ASP A 137 3.00 -3.70 -0.17
C ASP A 137 3.16 -4.21 -1.61
N GLY A 138 4.30 -4.82 -1.93
CA GLY A 138 4.57 -5.40 -3.24
C GLY A 138 5.47 -6.62 -3.15
N LEU A 139 5.14 -7.65 -3.93
CA LEU A 139 5.89 -8.89 -4.01
C LEU A 139 6.69 -8.97 -5.29
N ALA A 140 7.92 -9.49 -5.20
CA ALA A 140 8.69 -9.94 -6.34
C ALA A 140 8.57 -11.46 -6.50
N ILE A 141 8.39 -11.93 -7.72
CA ILE A 141 8.58 -13.34 -8.09
C ILE A 141 10.02 -13.48 -8.50
N ILE A 142 10.71 -14.41 -7.86
CA ILE A 142 12.14 -14.61 -8.02
C ILE A 142 12.47 -15.98 -8.58
N LEU A 143 13.45 -15.99 -9.47
CA LEU A 143 14.03 -17.17 -10.10
C LEU A 143 15.54 -17.21 -9.87
N HIS A 144 16.15 -18.35 -10.17
CA HIS A 144 17.61 -18.45 -10.29
C HIS A 144 18.14 -17.41 -11.30
N PRO A 145 19.29 -16.78 -11.05
CA PRO A 145 19.83 -15.72 -11.93
C PRO A 145 20.00 -16.12 -13.39
N GLN A 146 20.32 -17.39 -13.67
CA GLN A 146 20.52 -17.92 -15.03
C GLN A 146 19.23 -18.48 -15.68
N ASN A 147 18.09 -18.48 -14.99
CA ASN A 147 16.83 -18.92 -15.61
C ASN A 147 16.49 -17.97 -16.78
N PRO A 148 16.20 -18.47 -18.00
CA PRO A 148 15.99 -17.63 -19.18
C PRO A 148 14.69 -16.82 -19.14
N LEU A 149 13.69 -17.23 -18.36
CA LEU A 149 12.40 -16.53 -18.28
C LEU A 149 12.54 -15.14 -17.69
N THR A 150 11.93 -14.16 -18.33
CA THR A 150 11.91 -12.75 -17.90
C THR A 150 10.55 -12.27 -17.47
N THR A 151 9.50 -13.04 -17.79
CA THR A 151 8.09 -12.64 -17.58
C THR A 151 7.25 -13.85 -17.25
N LEU A 152 6.33 -13.70 -16.32
CA LEU A 152 5.27 -14.64 -15.99
C LEU A 152 3.94 -13.89 -15.86
N ASN A 153 2.83 -14.55 -16.13
CA ASN A 153 1.51 -13.97 -15.87
C ASN A 153 0.92 -14.50 -14.56
N THR A 154 -0.07 -13.79 -14.03
CA THR A 154 -0.72 -14.12 -12.75
C THR A 154 -1.42 -15.48 -12.76
N ALA A 155 -1.92 -15.93 -13.92
CA ALA A 155 -2.51 -17.26 -14.06
C ALA A 155 -1.45 -18.37 -14.02
N GLN A 156 -0.33 -18.19 -14.73
CA GLN A 156 0.81 -19.11 -14.66
C GLN A 156 1.35 -19.24 -13.23
N LEU A 157 1.46 -18.12 -12.50
CA LEU A 157 1.88 -18.18 -11.10
C LEU A 157 0.97 -19.05 -10.23
N ALA A 158 -0.35 -18.93 -10.40
CA ALA A 158 -1.27 -19.78 -9.66
C ALA A 158 -1.14 -21.27 -10.02
N GLN A 159 -0.94 -21.58 -11.32
CA GLN A 159 -0.75 -22.96 -11.80
C GLN A 159 0.59 -23.57 -11.37
N ILE A 160 1.64 -22.76 -11.30
CA ILE A 160 2.96 -23.18 -10.82
C ILE A 160 2.89 -23.49 -9.31
N PHE A 161 2.41 -22.53 -8.53
CA PHE A 161 2.44 -22.66 -7.07
C PHE A 161 1.37 -23.60 -6.50
N ASN A 162 0.36 -23.99 -7.29
CA ASN A 162 -0.53 -25.09 -6.88
C ASN A 162 -0.10 -26.46 -7.42
N GLY A 163 0.99 -26.54 -8.20
CA GLY A 163 1.57 -27.77 -8.71
C GLY A 163 0.97 -28.31 -10.02
N GLU A 164 0.01 -27.59 -10.65
CA GLU A 164 -0.53 -27.96 -11.97
C GLU A 164 0.52 -27.87 -13.07
N VAL A 165 1.37 -26.85 -13.01
CA VAL A 165 2.55 -26.69 -13.88
C VAL A 165 3.77 -27.01 -13.05
N SER A 166 4.43 -28.13 -13.34
CA SER A 166 5.53 -28.69 -12.55
C SER A 166 6.87 -28.74 -13.27
N THR A 167 6.94 -28.29 -14.54
CA THR A 167 8.16 -28.27 -15.32
C THR A 167 8.37 -26.95 -16.06
N TRP A 168 9.63 -26.56 -16.24
CA TRP A 168 9.98 -25.32 -16.93
C TRP A 168 9.69 -25.37 -18.43
N GLU A 169 9.72 -26.55 -19.06
CA GLU A 169 9.38 -26.73 -20.48
C GLU A 169 7.92 -26.31 -20.78
N ALA A 170 7.00 -26.57 -19.85
CA ALA A 170 5.60 -26.16 -20.00
C ALA A 170 5.44 -24.63 -20.09
N LEU A 171 6.44 -23.87 -19.71
CA LEU A 171 6.48 -22.40 -19.74
C LEU A 171 7.42 -21.86 -20.83
N GLY A 172 7.97 -22.73 -21.68
CA GLY A 172 8.95 -22.34 -22.70
C GLY A 172 10.37 -22.11 -22.16
N GLY A 173 10.63 -22.56 -20.96
CA GLY A 173 11.96 -22.54 -20.33
C GLY A 173 12.79 -23.76 -20.67
N THR A 174 14.01 -23.82 -20.16
CA THR A 174 14.92 -24.96 -20.30
C THR A 174 14.78 -25.91 -19.13
N GLY A 175 14.52 -27.15 -19.45
CA GLY A 175 14.35 -28.40 -18.74
C GLY A 175 14.39 -28.52 -17.24
N GLY A 176 13.48 -29.32 -16.72
CA GLY A 176 13.48 -29.85 -15.37
C GLY A 176 12.26 -29.50 -14.54
N ALA A 177 12.14 -30.20 -13.42
CA ALA A 177 11.06 -29.98 -12.47
C ALA A 177 11.18 -28.58 -11.82
N ILE A 178 10.05 -27.92 -11.59
CA ILE A 178 10.02 -26.65 -10.86
C ILE A 178 10.07 -26.95 -9.36
N HIS A 179 11.01 -26.31 -8.65
CA HIS A 179 11.10 -26.38 -7.20
C HIS A 179 10.45 -25.13 -6.58
N LEU A 180 9.45 -25.33 -5.75
CA LEU A 180 8.65 -24.25 -5.17
C LEU A 180 9.21 -23.84 -3.80
N TYR A 181 9.45 -22.53 -3.65
CA TYR A 181 9.93 -21.93 -2.42
C TYR A 181 8.93 -20.90 -1.92
N ALA A 182 8.41 -21.09 -0.73
CA ALA A 182 7.38 -20.24 -0.12
C ALA A 182 7.73 -19.86 1.31
N ARG A 183 7.25 -18.74 1.77
CA ARG A 183 7.31 -18.37 3.18
C ARG A 183 6.34 -19.24 3.99
N ASP A 184 6.55 -19.32 5.30
CA ASP A 184 5.69 -20.04 6.23
C ASP A 184 4.27 -19.42 6.34
N ASP A 185 3.37 -20.12 7.04
CA ASP A 185 1.96 -19.71 7.15
C ASP A 185 1.76 -18.45 8.00
N GLN A 186 2.74 -18.04 8.78
CA GLN A 186 2.70 -16.83 9.61
C GLN A 186 3.25 -15.60 8.89
N SER A 187 3.84 -15.80 7.72
CA SER A 187 4.46 -14.75 6.94
C SER A 187 3.43 -13.85 6.26
N GLY A 188 3.53 -12.53 6.49
CA GLY A 188 2.76 -11.55 5.74
C GLY A 188 3.02 -11.59 4.23
N THR A 189 4.24 -11.97 3.81
CA THR A 189 4.59 -12.16 2.39
C THR A 189 3.78 -13.32 1.77
N TYR A 190 3.65 -14.45 2.49
CA TYR A 190 2.80 -15.54 2.04
C TYR A 190 1.31 -15.15 2.02
N ASP A 191 0.84 -14.43 3.04
CA ASP A 191 -0.54 -13.93 3.07
C ASP A 191 -0.85 -13.05 1.86
N THR A 192 0.09 -12.15 1.48
CA THR A 192 -0.04 -11.33 0.25
C THR A 192 -0.12 -12.20 -1.00
N PHE A 193 0.80 -13.14 -1.17
CA PHE A 193 0.82 -14.03 -2.34
C PHE A 193 -0.46 -14.86 -2.44
N LYS A 194 -0.89 -15.43 -1.32
CA LYS A 194 -2.12 -16.22 -1.22
C LYS A 194 -3.35 -15.39 -1.65
N GLU A 195 -3.49 -14.16 -1.17
CA GLU A 195 -4.63 -13.31 -1.51
C GLU A 195 -4.60 -12.86 -2.99
N LEU A 196 -3.44 -12.41 -3.50
CA LEU A 196 -3.33 -11.84 -4.85
C LEU A 196 -3.25 -12.88 -5.97
N VAL A 197 -2.75 -14.09 -5.70
CA VAL A 197 -2.47 -15.08 -6.75
C VAL A 197 -3.35 -16.32 -6.59
N LEU A 198 -3.30 -16.97 -5.43
CA LEU A 198 -3.92 -18.27 -5.25
C LEU A 198 -5.44 -18.17 -5.03
N ARG A 199 -5.87 -17.31 -4.10
CA ARG A 199 -7.26 -17.20 -3.68
C ARG A 199 -8.18 -16.68 -4.77
N LEU A 200 -7.74 -15.72 -5.58
CA LEU A 200 -8.51 -15.21 -6.72
C LEU A 200 -8.86 -16.31 -7.74
N ARG A 201 -8.15 -17.45 -7.71
CA ARG A 201 -8.33 -18.59 -8.60
C ARG A 201 -8.80 -19.86 -7.88
N GLY A 202 -9.12 -19.73 -6.58
CA GLY A 202 -9.59 -20.88 -5.77
C GLY A 202 -8.56 -21.99 -5.61
N LYS A 203 -7.25 -21.68 -5.68
CA LYS A 203 -6.17 -22.66 -5.66
C LYS A 203 -5.41 -22.65 -4.33
N PRO A 204 -5.09 -23.83 -3.75
CA PRO A 204 -4.18 -23.94 -2.61
C PRO A 204 -2.71 -23.88 -3.06
N LEU A 205 -1.80 -23.60 -2.13
CA LEU A 205 -0.38 -23.83 -2.34
C LEU A 205 -0.10 -25.34 -2.40
N ALA A 206 0.76 -25.77 -3.33
CA ALA A 206 1.19 -27.16 -3.45
C ALA A 206 1.90 -27.66 -2.18
N ALA A 207 1.60 -28.88 -1.77
CA ALA A 207 2.22 -29.49 -0.59
C ALA A 207 3.75 -29.70 -0.78
N SER A 208 4.25 -29.74 -2.00
CA SER A 208 5.66 -29.86 -2.36
C SER A 208 6.46 -28.57 -2.13
N ALA A 209 5.79 -27.42 -1.86
CA ALA A 209 6.48 -26.17 -1.64
C ALA A 209 7.31 -26.19 -0.35
N GLN A 210 8.62 -25.92 -0.47
CA GLN A 210 9.51 -25.78 0.68
C GLN A 210 9.19 -24.48 1.42
N ARG A 211 9.03 -24.56 2.73
CA ARG A 211 8.61 -23.44 3.57
C ARG A 211 9.80 -22.84 4.33
N PHE A 212 9.89 -21.52 4.32
CA PHE A 212 10.98 -20.75 4.94
C PHE A 212 10.43 -19.72 5.92
N GLU A 213 11.00 -19.67 7.10
CA GLU A 213 10.75 -18.61 8.08
C GLU A 213 11.48 -17.32 7.71
N SER A 214 12.71 -17.43 7.17
CA SER A 214 13.54 -16.28 6.78
C SER A 214 13.32 -15.88 5.31
N SER A 215 13.14 -14.58 5.07
CA SER A 215 13.07 -14.00 3.73
C SER A 215 14.40 -14.13 2.99
N GLU A 216 15.51 -13.89 3.69
CA GLU A 216 16.86 -14.02 3.16
C GLU A 216 17.15 -15.47 2.79
N GLY A 217 16.83 -16.41 3.69
CA GLY A 217 17.02 -17.84 3.45
C GLY A 217 16.26 -18.35 2.23
N LEU A 218 15.02 -17.88 2.01
CA LEU A 218 14.27 -18.22 0.81
C LEU A 218 14.95 -17.66 -0.45
N SER A 219 15.33 -16.39 -0.44
CA SER A 219 15.96 -15.75 -1.60
C SER A 219 17.30 -16.42 -1.93
N ASP A 220 18.10 -16.75 -0.93
CA ASP A 220 19.36 -17.46 -1.11
C ASP A 220 19.14 -18.87 -1.68
N ALA A 221 18.16 -19.63 -1.16
CA ALA A 221 17.82 -20.95 -1.69
C ALA A 221 17.43 -20.89 -3.18
N VAL A 222 16.58 -19.94 -3.58
CA VAL A 222 16.21 -19.75 -4.99
C VAL A 222 17.40 -19.34 -5.84
N SER A 223 18.31 -18.50 -5.34
CA SER A 223 19.47 -18.03 -6.09
C SER A 223 20.52 -19.13 -6.33
N HIS A 224 20.50 -20.23 -5.57
CA HIS A 224 21.40 -21.38 -5.70
C HIS A 224 20.76 -22.60 -6.40
N ASP A 225 19.44 -22.58 -6.62
CA ASP A 225 18.74 -23.66 -7.30
C ASP A 225 18.33 -23.27 -8.73
N PRO A 226 18.96 -23.83 -9.78
CA PRO A 226 18.61 -23.55 -11.18
C PRO A 226 17.14 -23.77 -11.54
N HIS A 227 16.44 -24.61 -10.77
CA HIS A 227 15.04 -24.96 -10.96
C HIS A 227 14.08 -24.22 -10.01
N GLY A 228 14.62 -23.37 -9.14
CA GLY A 228 13.88 -22.68 -8.09
C GLY A 228 13.02 -21.54 -8.58
N ILE A 229 11.82 -21.44 -8.00
CA ILE A 229 10.95 -20.26 -8.06
C ILE A 229 10.44 -19.93 -6.66
N GLY A 230 10.43 -18.66 -6.33
CA GLY A 230 9.91 -18.18 -5.05
C GLY A 230 9.20 -16.82 -5.17
N PHE A 231 8.57 -16.40 -4.10
CA PHE A 231 8.01 -15.06 -3.96
C PHE A 231 8.50 -14.43 -2.66
N ILE A 232 8.85 -13.13 -2.74
CA ILE A 232 9.47 -12.42 -1.64
C ILE A 232 9.09 -10.94 -1.64
N GLY A 233 9.16 -10.28 -0.49
CA GLY A 233 9.08 -8.82 -0.41
C GLY A 233 10.23 -8.16 -1.19
N LEU A 234 9.94 -7.04 -1.84
CA LEU A 234 10.89 -6.38 -2.73
C LEU A 234 12.30 -6.16 -2.15
N PRO A 235 12.49 -5.76 -0.87
CA PRO A 235 13.82 -5.56 -0.30
C PRO A 235 14.69 -6.83 -0.21
N TYR A 236 14.08 -8.00 -0.32
CA TYR A 236 14.75 -9.29 -0.12
C TYR A 236 15.06 -10.05 -1.41
N VAL A 237 14.96 -9.41 -2.57
CA VAL A 237 15.30 -10.04 -3.86
C VAL A 237 16.78 -10.47 -3.91
N ARG A 238 17.67 -9.66 -3.35
CA ARG A 238 19.10 -9.93 -3.20
C ARG A 238 19.76 -10.38 -4.52
N GLN A 239 20.34 -11.60 -4.56
CA GLN A 239 21.02 -12.14 -5.73
C GLN A 239 20.11 -12.91 -6.69
N ALA A 240 18.86 -13.19 -6.30
CA ALA A 240 17.90 -13.83 -7.16
C ALA A 240 17.44 -12.87 -8.29
N LYS A 241 16.92 -13.43 -9.36
CA LYS A 241 16.39 -12.67 -10.48
C LYS A 241 14.91 -12.43 -10.31
N ALA A 242 14.49 -11.18 -10.15
CA ALA A 242 13.09 -10.82 -10.20
C ALA A 242 12.57 -10.81 -11.65
N VAL A 243 11.37 -11.36 -11.88
CA VAL A 243 10.72 -11.37 -13.20
C VAL A 243 9.60 -10.34 -13.27
N ALA A 244 9.32 -9.83 -14.48
CA ALA A 244 8.19 -8.97 -14.73
C ALA A 244 6.88 -9.77 -14.70
N ILE A 245 5.81 -9.15 -14.20
CA ILE A 245 4.48 -9.76 -14.10
C ILE A 245 3.52 -9.13 -15.08
N VAL A 246 2.73 -9.96 -15.73
CA VAL A 246 1.62 -9.58 -16.61
C VAL A 246 0.31 -9.97 -15.95
N ASP A 247 -0.69 -9.10 -16.02
CA ASP A 247 -2.05 -9.41 -15.61
C ASP A 247 -3.04 -9.08 -16.75
N GLY A 248 -3.63 -10.10 -17.35
CA GLY A 248 -4.45 -9.95 -18.56
C GLY A 248 -3.69 -9.32 -19.72
N ASP A 249 -4.23 -8.25 -20.28
CA ASP A 249 -3.66 -7.51 -21.42
C ASP A 249 -2.65 -6.43 -21.02
N SER A 250 -2.20 -6.42 -19.74
CA SER A 250 -1.21 -5.45 -19.29
C SER A 250 0.16 -5.68 -19.92
N GLN A 251 0.96 -4.63 -20.02
CA GLN A 251 2.38 -4.79 -20.36
C GLN A 251 3.12 -5.51 -19.23
N PRO A 252 4.23 -6.20 -19.52
CA PRO A 252 5.09 -6.76 -18.50
C PRO A 252 5.59 -5.68 -17.54
N MET A 253 5.32 -5.85 -16.24
CA MET A 253 5.67 -4.89 -15.20
C MET A 253 6.72 -5.48 -14.27
N PRO A 254 7.93 -4.91 -14.20
CA PRO A 254 8.93 -5.29 -13.21
C PRO A 254 8.50 -4.82 -11.80
N ALA A 255 8.98 -5.53 -10.77
CA ALA A 255 8.75 -5.18 -9.38
C ALA A 255 9.59 -3.95 -8.98
N LEU A 256 9.18 -2.76 -9.43
CA LEU A 256 9.81 -1.48 -9.13
C LEU A 256 9.00 -0.70 -8.10
N THR A 257 9.70 -0.04 -7.19
CA THR A 257 9.08 0.84 -6.17
C THR A 257 8.07 1.82 -6.79
N SER A 258 8.39 2.41 -7.95
CA SER A 258 7.52 3.36 -8.65
C SER A 258 6.21 2.74 -9.14
N LEU A 259 6.26 1.52 -9.70
CA LEU A 259 5.08 0.80 -10.19
C LEU A 259 4.23 0.24 -9.03
N ILE A 260 4.87 -0.11 -7.91
CA ILE A 260 4.17 -0.51 -6.70
C ILE A 260 3.50 0.72 -6.06
N ALA A 261 4.19 1.86 -5.97
CA ALA A 261 3.65 3.10 -5.41
C ALA A 261 2.41 3.60 -6.16
N THR A 262 2.38 3.47 -7.49
CA THR A 262 1.23 3.79 -8.32
C THR A 262 0.15 2.70 -8.31
N GLU A 263 0.41 1.56 -7.67
CA GLU A 263 -0.46 0.37 -7.69
C GLU A 263 -0.69 -0.20 -9.10
N ASP A 264 0.18 0.13 -10.06
CA ASP A 264 0.11 -0.44 -11.41
C ASP A 264 0.68 -1.86 -11.44
N TYR A 265 1.67 -2.15 -10.57
CA TYR A 265 2.24 -3.48 -10.46
C TYR A 265 1.20 -4.51 -10.00
N PRO A 266 1.02 -5.65 -10.71
CA PRO A 266 -0.06 -6.60 -10.41
C PRO A 266 -0.02 -7.16 -8.99
N LEU A 267 1.18 -7.45 -8.45
CA LEU A 267 1.36 -8.01 -7.11
C LEU A 267 1.59 -6.92 -6.06
N SER A 268 0.82 -5.85 -6.13
CA SER A 268 0.76 -4.78 -5.12
C SER A 268 -0.60 -4.74 -4.42
N ARG A 269 -0.59 -4.38 -3.15
CA ARG A 269 -1.80 -4.19 -2.34
C ARG A 269 -1.64 -3.08 -1.33
N ARG A 270 -2.74 -2.51 -0.89
CA ARG A 270 -2.80 -1.53 0.19
C ARG A 270 -2.77 -2.21 1.55
N LEU A 271 -2.10 -1.59 2.50
CA LEU A 271 -2.15 -1.91 3.92
C LEU A 271 -2.98 -0.87 4.65
N TYR A 272 -3.83 -1.31 5.57
CA TYR A 272 -4.83 -0.48 6.21
C TYR A 272 -4.76 -0.54 7.73
N PHE A 273 -5.07 0.58 8.36
CA PHE A 273 -5.66 0.62 9.69
C PHE A 273 -7.14 0.97 9.58
N TYR A 274 -7.97 0.22 10.29
CA TYR A 274 -9.39 0.51 10.46
C TYR A 274 -9.65 0.93 11.90
N TRP A 275 -10.07 2.17 12.06
CA TRP A 275 -10.39 2.76 13.35
C TRP A 275 -11.88 3.08 13.41
N PRO A 276 -12.70 2.32 14.19
CA PRO A 276 -14.14 2.49 14.22
C PRO A 276 -14.54 3.89 14.71
N PRO A 277 -15.49 4.59 14.05
CA PRO A 277 -15.95 5.91 14.48
C PRO A 277 -16.49 5.96 15.90
N ALA A 278 -17.05 4.85 16.39
CA ALA A 278 -17.51 4.72 17.78
C ALA A 278 -16.36 4.65 18.79
N ASN A 279 -15.15 4.28 18.37
CA ASN A 279 -14.00 4.16 19.26
C ASN A 279 -13.42 5.55 19.57
N ARG A 280 -13.33 5.87 20.86
CA ARG A 280 -12.79 7.16 21.36
C ARG A 280 -11.36 7.05 21.90
N ASN A 281 -10.67 5.92 21.69
CA ASN A 281 -9.31 5.74 22.18
C ASN A 281 -8.35 6.76 21.52
N PRO A 282 -7.77 7.72 22.27
CA PRO A 282 -6.93 8.76 21.68
C PRO A 282 -5.59 8.22 21.16
N TRP A 283 -5.12 7.07 21.66
CA TRP A 283 -3.92 6.40 21.16
C TRP A 283 -4.13 5.82 19.76
N ALA A 284 -5.34 5.32 19.44
CA ALA A 284 -5.66 4.85 18.11
C ALA A 284 -5.57 5.99 17.08
N LYS A 285 -6.22 7.13 17.40
CA LYS A 285 -6.13 8.33 16.55
C LYS A 285 -4.69 8.82 16.40
N ALA A 286 -3.96 8.91 17.51
CA ALA A 286 -2.57 9.36 17.49
C ALA A 286 -1.66 8.44 16.64
N LEU A 287 -1.88 7.11 16.67
CA LEU A 287 -1.14 6.17 15.83
C LEU A 287 -1.46 6.36 14.36
N VAL A 288 -2.72 6.52 14.01
CA VAL A 288 -3.14 6.81 12.63
C VAL A 288 -2.50 8.11 12.13
N ASP A 289 -2.63 9.20 12.87
CA ASP A 289 -2.06 10.51 12.51
C ASP A 289 -0.52 10.43 12.39
N PHE A 290 0.15 9.77 13.35
CA PHE A 290 1.60 9.57 13.32
C PHE A 290 2.04 8.77 12.09
N THR A 291 1.32 7.69 11.77
CA THR A 291 1.63 6.86 10.60
C THR A 291 1.56 7.66 9.29
N GLN A 292 0.61 8.61 9.17
CA GLN A 292 0.50 9.49 8.00
C GLN A 292 1.56 10.61 7.96
N SER A 293 2.27 10.85 9.06
CA SER A 293 3.33 11.85 9.12
C SER A 293 4.59 11.42 8.35
N SER A 294 5.48 12.39 8.05
CA SER A 294 6.79 12.09 7.42
C SER A 294 7.63 11.10 8.24
N LYS A 295 7.56 11.18 9.58
CA LYS A 295 8.28 10.24 10.48
C LYS A 295 7.68 8.83 10.39
N GLY A 296 6.35 8.71 10.44
CA GLY A 296 5.68 7.43 10.28
C GLY A 296 5.95 6.80 8.91
N GLN A 297 5.91 7.59 7.86
CA GLN A 297 6.21 7.11 6.50
C GLN A 297 7.69 6.74 6.30
N ALA A 298 8.63 7.36 7.02
CA ALA A 298 10.01 6.91 7.05
C ALA A 298 10.16 5.54 7.72
N ILE A 299 9.39 5.25 8.78
CA ILE A 299 9.34 3.91 9.40
C ILE A 299 8.74 2.88 8.44
N VAL A 300 7.69 3.24 7.69
CA VAL A 300 7.11 2.38 6.65
C VAL A 300 8.19 1.96 5.65
N ALA A 301 8.95 2.92 5.11
CA ALA A 301 10.03 2.66 4.16
C ALA A 301 11.16 1.81 4.77
N ALA A 302 11.56 2.08 6.01
CA ALA A 302 12.60 1.33 6.72
C ALA A 302 12.20 -0.13 6.98
N ASN A 303 10.90 -0.44 7.03
CA ASN A 303 10.38 -1.80 7.14
C ASN A 303 10.12 -2.49 5.79
N GLY A 304 10.59 -1.92 4.68
CA GLY A 304 10.53 -2.53 3.35
C GLY A 304 9.20 -2.35 2.62
N PHE A 305 8.28 -1.54 3.13
CA PHE A 305 7.04 -1.19 2.46
C PHE A 305 7.17 0.12 1.67
N ILE A 306 6.27 0.33 0.74
CA ILE A 306 6.27 1.55 -0.06
C ILE A 306 5.53 2.66 0.70
N ALA A 307 6.29 3.68 1.08
CA ALA A 307 5.75 4.88 1.71
C ALA A 307 4.91 5.68 0.73
N GLN A 308 3.89 6.35 1.24
CA GLN A 308 2.97 7.17 0.44
C GLN A 308 3.52 8.59 0.19
N GLN A 309 4.82 8.67 -0.12
CA GLN A 309 5.48 9.92 -0.50
C GLN A 309 5.39 10.13 -2.00
N VAL A 310 4.98 11.33 -2.42
CA VAL A 310 4.89 11.70 -3.84
C VAL A 310 6.28 12.04 -4.37
N GLN A 311 6.67 11.36 -5.45
CA GLN A 311 7.93 11.61 -6.17
C GLN A 311 7.62 11.77 -7.66
N ALA A 312 8.44 12.54 -8.38
CA ALA A 312 8.40 12.61 -9.83
C ALA A 312 9.40 11.63 -10.43
N ILE A 313 8.97 10.84 -11.38
CA ILE A 313 9.77 9.82 -12.07
C ILE A 313 9.70 10.04 -13.59
N GLY A 314 10.83 9.83 -14.27
CA GLY A 314 10.85 9.74 -15.72
C GLY A 314 10.24 8.42 -16.19
N VAL A 315 9.40 8.49 -17.23
CA VAL A 315 8.87 7.32 -17.92
C VAL A 315 9.45 7.31 -19.33
N ALA A 316 10.20 6.26 -19.67
CA ALA A 316 10.77 6.13 -21.01
C ALA A 316 9.66 5.93 -22.05
N PRO A 317 9.59 6.75 -23.10
CA PRO A 317 8.66 6.53 -24.20
C PRO A 317 8.91 5.19 -24.89
N ARG A 318 7.84 4.52 -25.33
CA ARG A 318 7.87 3.24 -26.06
C ARG A 318 6.89 3.29 -27.21
N ASP A 319 7.19 2.63 -28.32
CA ASP A 319 6.34 2.59 -29.53
C ASP A 319 4.94 2.00 -29.25
N SER A 320 4.81 1.15 -28.25
CA SER A 320 3.52 0.58 -27.82
C SER A 320 2.60 1.58 -27.11
N MET A 321 3.11 2.77 -26.75
CA MET A 321 2.31 3.83 -26.12
C MET A 321 1.59 4.66 -27.17
N PRO A 322 0.37 5.17 -26.88
CA PRO A 322 -0.29 6.13 -27.76
C PRO A 322 0.57 7.39 -27.98
N ASP A 323 0.56 7.95 -29.18
CA ASP A 323 1.40 9.11 -29.55
C ASP A 323 1.29 10.28 -28.58
N GLY A 324 0.06 10.62 -28.19
CA GLY A 324 -0.17 11.69 -27.20
C GLY A 324 0.40 11.40 -25.82
N TYR A 325 0.48 10.12 -25.41
CA TYR A 325 1.10 9.72 -24.17
C TYR A 325 2.62 9.69 -24.27
N GLN A 326 3.17 9.25 -25.40
CA GLN A 326 4.61 9.34 -25.67
C GLN A 326 5.13 10.78 -25.60
N ALA A 327 4.39 11.75 -26.13
CA ALA A 327 4.75 13.16 -26.04
C ALA A 327 4.81 13.63 -24.57
N ILE A 328 3.82 13.26 -23.74
CA ILE A 328 3.85 13.57 -22.30
C ILE A 328 5.05 12.91 -21.63
N ALA A 329 5.33 11.64 -21.93
CA ALA A 329 6.43 10.89 -21.33
C ALA A 329 7.83 11.45 -21.68
N ARG A 330 7.96 12.09 -22.85
CA ARG A 330 9.20 12.79 -23.24
C ARG A 330 9.42 14.09 -22.48
N ASP A 331 8.35 14.85 -22.26
CA ASP A 331 8.43 16.25 -21.86
C ASP A 331 8.16 16.48 -20.36
N ALA A 332 7.61 15.48 -19.67
CA ALA A 332 7.16 15.56 -18.29
C ALA A 332 7.60 14.35 -17.45
N GLN A 333 7.49 14.51 -16.15
CA GLN A 333 7.69 13.44 -15.18
C GLN A 333 6.34 13.01 -14.58
N ARG A 334 6.13 11.72 -14.41
CA ARG A 334 4.94 11.17 -13.75
C ARG A 334 5.14 11.19 -12.25
N LEU A 335 4.11 11.63 -11.50
CA LEU A 335 4.11 11.46 -10.05
C LEU A 335 3.80 10.01 -9.67
N THR A 336 4.39 9.53 -8.58
CA THR A 336 4.22 8.16 -8.06
C THR A 336 2.88 7.97 -7.35
N VAL A 337 1.82 8.55 -7.91
CA VAL A 337 0.45 8.51 -7.40
C VAL A 337 -0.51 8.29 -8.57
N ASN A 338 -1.47 7.41 -8.38
CA ASN A 338 -2.67 7.31 -9.20
C ASN A 338 -3.90 7.65 -8.36
N PHE A 339 -4.73 8.54 -8.87
CA PHE A 339 -6.06 8.72 -8.29
C PHE A 339 -6.97 7.57 -8.72
N ARG A 340 -7.53 6.88 -7.73
CA ARG A 340 -8.53 5.82 -7.89
C ARG A 340 -9.90 6.33 -7.48
N PHE A 341 -10.93 5.59 -7.85
CA PHE A 341 -12.32 5.98 -7.65
C PHE A 341 -13.06 4.89 -6.91
N GLU A 342 -14.07 5.29 -6.14
CA GLU A 342 -15.02 4.37 -5.53
C GLU A 342 -15.69 3.52 -6.62
N GLU A 343 -16.04 2.28 -6.31
CA GLU A 343 -16.68 1.38 -7.25
C GLU A 343 -17.98 1.98 -7.79
N GLY A 344 -18.15 1.90 -9.11
CA GLY A 344 -19.34 2.44 -9.79
C GLY A 344 -19.50 3.96 -9.77
N SER A 345 -18.53 4.71 -9.23
CA SER A 345 -18.58 6.14 -8.97
C SER A 345 -17.50 6.93 -9.72
N ALA A 346 -17.68 8.26 -9.80
CA ALA A 346 -16.66 9.23 -10.16
C ALA A 346 -16.06 9.92 -8.91
N SER A 347 -16.45 9.48 -7.69
CA SER A 347 -15.89 9.97 -6.44
C SER A 347 -14.52 9.33 -6.17
N LEU A 348 -13.60 10.11 -5.63
CA LEU A 348 -12.29 9.62 -5.22
C LEU A 348 -12.43 8.68 -4.02
N ASP A 349 -11.69 7.57 -4.02
CA ASP A 349 -11.58 6.70 -2.85
C ASP A 349 -10.82 7.38 -1.70
N ASN A 350 -10.80 6.78 -0.52
CA ASN A 350 -10.21 7.39 0.68
C ASN A 350 -8.71 7.67 0.52
N LYS A 351 -7.96 6.75 -0.13
CA LYS A 351 -6.54 6.98 -0.43
C LYS A 351 -6.36 8.15 -1.37
N ALA A 352 -7.15 8.22 -2.45
CA ALA A 352 -7.05 9.30 -3.43
C ALA A 352 -7.36 10.68 -2.82
N ARG A 353 -8.29 10.75 -1.84
CA ARG A 353 -8.53 12.00 -1.08
C ARG A 353 -7.30 12.43 -0.26
N GLN A 354 -6.60 11.49 0.37
CA GLN A 354 -5.35 11.77 1.09
C GLN A 354 -4.22 12.13 0.11
N ASP A 355 -4.10 11.40 -0.99
CA ASP A 355 -3.09 11.65 -2.02
C ASP A 355 -3.27 13.01 -2.68
N LEU A 356 -4.50 13.51 -2.77
CA LEU A 356 -4.76 14.87 -3.27
C LEU A 356 -3.97 15.92 -2.47
N GLN A 357 -4.00 15.82 -1.15
CA GLN A 357 -3.26 16.73 -0.27
C GLN A 357 -1.74 16.60 -0.47
N ARG A 358 -1.23 15.37 -0.62
CA ARG A 358 0.19 15.07 -0.87
C ARG A 358 0.65 15.63 -2.22
N VAL A 359 -0.17 15.44 -3.26
CA VAL A 359 0.09 15.96 -4.61
C VAL A 359 0.08 17.49 -4.62
N VAL A 360 -0.88 18.13 -3.97
CA VAL A 360 -0.91 19.61 -3.83
C VAL A 360 0.31 20.13 -3.08
N ALA A 361 0.71 19.46 -2.00
CA ALA A 361 1.92 19.83 -1.26
C ALA A 361 3.18 19.69 -2.13
N TYR A 362 3.29 18.62 -2.92
CA TYR A 362 4.37 18.42 -3.88
C TYR A 362 4.40 19.54 -4.94
N ILE A 363 3.27 19.79 -5.59
CA ILE A 363 3.14 20.83 -6.65
C ILE A 363 3.55 22.20 -6.10
N ARG A 364 3.10 22.55 -4.88
CA ARG A 364 3.39 23.82 -4.23
C ARG A 364 4.87 23.96 -3.88
N SER A 365 5.47 22.94 -3.26
CA SER A 365 6.87 22.96 -2.85
C SER A 365 7.86 23.01 -4.03
N HIS A 366 7.43 22.56 -5.22
CA HIS A 366 8.24 22.59 -6.44
C HIS A 366 7.88 23.75 -7.40
N GLY A 367 7.06 24.72 -6.96
CA GLY A 367 6.70 25.88 -7.76
C GLY A 367 5.85 25.57 -9.00
N LYS A 368 5.10 24.46 -9.01
CA LYS A 368 4.39 23.95 -10.19
C LYS A 368 2.88 24.24 -10.16
N LEU A 369 2.45 25.29 -9.47
CA LEU A 369 1.01 25.63 -9.33
C LEU A 369 0.38 26.13 -10.62
N ASP A 370 1.13 26.79 -11.50
CA ASP A 370 0.59 27.41 -12.71
C ASP A 370 1.04 26.67 -13.98
N ARG A 371 0.12 25.99 -14.63
CA ARG A 371 0.27 25.31 -15.94
C ARG A 371 1.42 24.33 -16.08
N HIS A 372 1.87 23.73 -14.99
CA HIS A 372 2.90 22.69 -14.98
C HIS A 372 2.34 21.28 -14.77
N VAL A 373 1.01 21.11 -14.65
CA VAL A 373 0.38 19.83 -14.35
C VAL A 373 -0.55 19.39 -15.46
N THR A 374 -0.36 18.18 -15.96
CA THR A 374 -1.30 17.48 -16.85
C THR A 374 -1.90 16.27 -16.15
N LEU A 375 -3.21 16.08 -16.29
CA LEU A 375 -3.92 14.90 -15.82
C LEU A 375 -4.21 13.96 -16.98
N VAL A 376 -3.92 12.68 -16.78
CA VAL A 376 -4.11 11.64 -17.79
C VAL A 376 -5.04 10.57 -17.25
N GLY A 377 -6.27 10.52 -17.77
CA GLY A 377 -7.30 9.57 -17.37
C GLY A 377 -7.27 8.28 -18.17
N PHE A 378 -7.52 7.16 -17.50
CA PHE A 378 -7.72 5.84 -18.08
C PHE A 378 -9.03 5.22 -17.58
N GLY A 379 -9.48 4.19 -18.28
CA GLY A 379 -10.68 3.43 -17.96
C GLY A 379 -10.48 1.94 -18.16
N ASP A 380 -11.47 1.19 -17.74
CA ASP A 380 -11.60 -0.23 -18.07
C ASP A 380 -12.10 -0.40 -19.52
N ALA A 381 -11.88 -1.59 -20.07
CA ALA A 381 -12.39 -1.92 -21.38
C ALA A 381 -13.93 -1.90 -21.37
N LYS A 382 -14.50 -1.18 -22.33
CA LYS A 382 -15.93 -1.14 -22.64
C LYS A 382 -16.13 -1.56 -24.10
N ASN A 383 -17.32 -2.01 -24.45
CA ASN A 383 -17.66 -2.38 -25.83
C ASN A 383 -17.60 -1.17 -26.79
N ASP A 384 -17.63 0.05 -26.24
CA ASP A 384 -17.55 1.31 -26.99
C ASP A 384 -16.27 2.10 -26.59
N PRO A 385 -15.27 2.17 -27.49
CA PRO A 385 -14.03 2.91 -27.25
C PRO A 385 -14.24 4.42 -27.06
N GLN A 386 -15.22 5.03 -27.74
CA GLN A 386 -15.50 6.46 -27.60
C GLN A 386 -16.05 6.76 -26.20
N ARG A 387 -16.95 5.91 -25.72
CA ARG A 387 -17.47 5.99 -24.33
C ARG A 387 -16.36 5.79 -23.29
N ALA A 388 -15.44 4.84 -23.52
CA ALA A 388 -14.30 4.64 -22.64
C ALA A 388 -13.39 5.89 -22.59
N ALA A 389 -13.09 6.50 -23.74
CA ALA A 389 -12.33 7.74 -23.80
C ALA A 389 -13.02 8.90 -23.09
N LEU A 390 -14.34 9.08 -23.29
CA LEU A 390 -15.11 10.10 -22.58
C LEU A 390 -15.08 9.90 -21.07
N LEU A 391 -15.35 8.69 -20.58
CA LEU A 391 -15.36 8.38 -19.15
C LEU A 391 -14.00 8.59 -18.51
N SER A 392 -12.89 8.25 -19.22
CA SER A 392 -11.54 8.49 -18.72
C SER A 392 -11.25 9.99 -18.56
N LYS A 393 -11.69 10.82 -19.50
CA LYS A 393 -11.58 12.27 -19.43
C LYS A 393 -12.44 12.85 -18.29
N LEU A 394 -13.66 12.35 -18.09
CA LEU A 394 -14.54 12.80 -16.98
C LEU A 394 -13.91 12.49 -15.62
N ARG A 395 -13.24 11.36 -15.45
CA ARG A 395 -12.47 11.06 -14.22
C ARG A 395 -11.34 12.05 -14.00
N ALA A 396 -10.57 12.36 -15.03
CA ALA A 396 -9.52 13.39 -14.95
C ALA A 396 -10.09 14.78 -14.61
N MET A 397 -11.28 15.12 -15.12
CA MET A 397 -11.99 16.36 -14.76
C MET A 397 -12.46 16.37 -13.29
N ALA A 398 -12.83 15.22 -12.72
CA ALA A 398 -13.14 15.13 -11.29
C ALA A 398 -11.92 15.45 -10.43
N VAL A 399 -10.75 14.90 -10.76
CA VAL A 399 -9.48 15.24 -10.09
C VAL A 399 -9.14 16.72 -10.26
N ARG A 400 -9.28 17.25 -11.49
CA ARG A 400 -9.06 18.68 -11.76
C ARG A 400 -9.87 19.56 -10.81
N ARG A 401 -11.14 19.26 -10.63
CA ARG A 401 -12.02 20.07 -9.76
C ARG A 401 -11.45 20.20 -8.35
N GLU A 402 -10.90 19.13 -7.82
CA GLU A 402 -10.31 19.15 -6.48
C GLU A 402 -8.95 19.89 -6.44
N LEU A 403 -8.09 19.71 -7.45
CA LEU A 403 -6.81 20.42 -7.54
C LEU A 403 -7.02 21.94 -7.70
N VAL A 404 -8.00 22.37 -8.51
CA VAL A 404 -8.33 23.80 -8.71
C VAL A 404 -8.78 24.47 -7.42
N LYS A 405 -9.55 23.77 -6.56
CA LYS A 405 -9.92 24.29 -5.22
C LYS A 405 -8.68 24.60 -4.36
N SER A 406 -7.57 23.91 -4.62
CA SER A 406 -6.29 24.08 -3.93
C SER A 406 -5.34 25.08 -4.60
N GLY A 407 -5.83 25.78 -5.65
CA GLY A 407 -5.07 26.81 -6.37
C GLY A 407 -4.20 26.31 -7.51
N VAL A 408 -4.33 25.04 -7.94
CA VAL A 408 -3.56 24.47 -9.06
C VAL A 408 -4.22 24.82 -10.38
N VAL A 409 -3.51 25.47 -11.28
CA VAL A 409 -3.93 25.72 -12.67
C VAL A 409 -3.30 24.65 -13.55
N LEU A 410 -4.13 23.82 -14.18
CA LEU A 410 -3.65 22.72 -15.02
C LEU A 410 -3.18 23.22 -16.41
N ARG A 411 -2.19 22.53 -16.95
CA ARG A 411 -1.73 22.67 -18.33
C ARG A 411 -2.73 22.00 -19.29
N ASP A 412 -3.08 20.75 -19.04
CA ASP A 412 -3.96 19.96 -19.92
C ASP A 412 -4.66 18.80 -19.18
N ILE A 413 -5.66 18.22 -19.84
CA ILE A 413 -6.35 17.01 -19.42
C ILE A 413 -6.50 16.10 -20.63
N ARG A 414 -6.00 14.86 -20.50
CA ARG A 414 -6.09 13.84 -21.55
C ARG A 414 -6.89 12.63 -21.05
N GLY A 415 -7.59 11.98 -21.97
CA GLY A 415 -8.29 10.71 -21.71
C GLY A 415 -7.88 9.69 -22.78
N PHE A 416 -7.33 8.55 -22.34
CA PHE A 416 -6.88 7.49 -23.24
C PHE A 416 -7.81 6.25 -23.20
N GLY A 417 -8.97 6.35 -22.56
CA GLY A 417 -9.94 5.26 -22.53
C GLY A 417 -9.35 3.98 -21.91
N ALA A 418 -9.56 2.86 -22.59
CA ALA A 418 -9.08 1.55 -22.16
C ALA A 418 -7.64 1.22 -22.63
N GLN A 419 -6.93 2.18 -23.21
CA GLN A 419 -5.56 1.97 -23.64
C GLN A 419 -4.63 1.79 -22.43
N MET A 420 -3.51 1.11 -22.62
CA MET A 420 -2.51 0.86 -21.58
C MET A 420 -3.10 0.28 -20.27
N PRO A 421 -3.79 -0.85 -20.33
CA PRO A 421 -4.31 -1.50 -19.12
C PRO A 421 -3.15 -1.91 -18.20
N VAL A 422 -3.37 -1.83 -16.90
CA VAL A 422 -2.42 -2.25 -15.85
C VAL A 422 -2.85 -3.53 -15.15
N ALA A 423 -4.07 -4.01 -15.44
CA ALA A 423 -4.62 -5.24 -14.89
C ALA A 423 -5.64 -5.86 -15.85
N ALA A 424 -5.99 -7.12 -15.61
CA ALA A 424 -7.02 -7.83 -16.36
C ALA A 424 -8.38 -7.16 -16.20
N ASN A 425 -9.16 -7.07 -17.28
CA ASN A 425 -10.53 -6.54 -17.27
C ASN A 425 -11.60 -7.60 -16.95
N THR A 426 -11.19 -8.82 -16.63
CA THR A 426 -12.09 -9.96 -16.38
C THR A 426 -12.74 -9.94 -14.99
N ALA A 427 -12.08 -9.30 -14.02
CA ALA A 427 -12.55 -9.16 -12.63
C ALA A 427 -12.69 -7.69 -12.24
N ASP A 428 -13.51 -7.41 -11.21
CA ASP A 428 -13.76 -6.04 -10.74
C ASP A 428 -12.49 -5.38 -10.17
N GLU A 429 -11.66 -6.15 -9.48
CA GLU A 429 -10.39 -5.66 -8.93
C GLU A 429 -9.47 -5.13 -10.03
N GLY A 430 -9.34 -5.83 -11.14
CA GLY A 430 -8.55 -5.39 -12.29
C GLY A 430 -9.16 -4.17 -12.98
N ARG A 431 -10.50 -4.15 -13.15
CA ARG A 431 -11.20 -2.99 -13.70
C ARG A 431 -11.01 -1.73 -12.84
N ILE A 432 -11.00 -1.87 -11.50
CA ILE A 432 -10.73 -0.76 -10.58
C ILE A 432 -9.30 -0.24 -10.78
N LYS A 433 -8.30 -1.12 -10.95
CA LYS A 433 -6.92 -0.71 -11.25
C LYS A 433 -6.81 0.04 -12.58
N ASN A 434 -7.56 -0.35 -13.60
CA ASN A 434 -7.56 0.31 -14.91
C ASN A 434 -8.24 1.68 -14.88
N ARG A 435 -9.21 1.92 -14.00
CA ARG A 435 -9.90 3.20 -13.81
C ARG A 435 -9.04 4.16 -12.97
N ARG A 436 -8.02 4.74 -13.58
CA ARG A 436 -7.05 5.60 -12.89
C ARG A 436 -6.88 6.96 -13.54
N VAL A 437 -6.39 7.90 -12.76
CA VAL A 437 -5.89 9.21 -13.26
C VAL A 437 -4.47 9.40 -12.78
N GLU A 438 -3.57 9.54 -13.72
CA GLU A 438 -2.15 9.83 -13.52
C GLU A 438 -1.91 11.33 -13.47
N VAL A 439 -0.90 11.75 -12.70
CA VAL A 439 -0.48 13.15 -12.60
C VAL A 439 0.91 13.29 -13.22
N TRP A 440 1.04 14.21 -14.15
CA TRP A 440 2.29 14.52 -14.85
C TRP A 440 2.70 15.96 -14.60
N VAL A 441 3.99 16.21 -14.35
CA VAL A 441 4.56 17.52 -14.02
C VAL A 441 5.67 17.88 -14.97
N TYR A 442 5.64 19.15 -15.47
CA TYR A 442 6.61 19.73 -16.42
C TYR A 442 7.65 20.57 -15.70
#